data_928c68cd10905f9e165889db305ba562
#
_entry.id   928c68cd10905f9e165889db305ba562
#
_cell.length_a   1.000
_cell.length_b   1.000
_cell.length_c   1.000
_cell.angle_alpha   90.00
_cell.angle_beta   90.00
_cell.angle_gamma   90.00
#
_symmetry.space_group_name_H-M   'P 1'
#
loop_
_entity.id
_entity.type
_entity.pdbx_description
1 polymer ?
#
loop_
_entity_poly.entity_id
_entity_poly.type
_entity_poly.pdbx_seq_one_letter_code
_entity_poly.pdbx_strand_id
1 'polypeptide(L)'
;MSLKKDKQKVLGQVFSDEQVKTFLDFDAPEGVNTDFHCLEKAYRGMVAENFATFVQYFKEAGRDLNATNPEGITLLQLASKHRQGDEYADILRQAGAQ
;
A
#
# COMPACT_ATOMS: atom_id res chain seq x y z
N MET A 1 11.02 -26.00 2.23
CA MET A 1 10.90 -25.46 2.35
C MET A 1 10.80 -24.78 2.32
N SER A 2 10.90 -24.73 2.18
CA SER A 2 10.88 -23.83 2.22
C SER A 2 10.95 -23.13 2.01
N LEU A 3 11.11 -23.10 1.77
CA LEU A 3 11.18 -22.22 1.59
C LEU A 3 10.93 -21.42 1.14
N LYS A 4 10.55 -21.38 0.75
CA LYS A 4 10.39 -20.43 0.37
C LYS A 4 10.29 -19.46 0.64
N LYS A 5 10.38 -19.46 0.95
CA LYS A 5 10.47 -18.54 1.36
C LYS A 5 11.10 -17.81 1.59
N ASP A 6 11.71 -17.93 1.59
CA ASP A 6 12.46 -17.16 1.93
C ASP A 6 12.80 -16.26 1.32
N LYS A 7 12.64 -16.15 0.65
CA LYS A 7 13.00 -15.27 0.07
C LYS A 7 12.92 -14.04 0.15
N GLN A 8 12.79 -14.01 0.58
CA GLN A 8 12.85 -13.03 0.74
C GLN A 8 12.92 -12.19 1.25
N LYS A 9 12.95 -12.08 1.42
CA LYS A 9 13.13 -11.37 2.08
C LYS A 9 13.55 -10.67 2.60
N VAL A 10 13.41 -11.04 2.34
CA VAL A 10 14.33 -10.44 3.02
C VAL A 10 14.38 -9.10 3.57
N LEU A 11 14.62 -8.18 2.94
CA LEU A 11 14.65 -6.86 3.40
C LEU A 11 13.37 -6.41 4.01
N GLY A 12 12.31 -6.71 3.42
CA GLY A 12 11.02 -6.30 3.91
C GLY A 12 10.52 -7.28 4.94
N GLN A 13 9.80 -6.80 5.90
CA GLN A 13 9.12 -7.65 6.83
C GLN A 13 7.89 -8.22 6.17
N VAL A 14 7.61 -9.49 6.44
CA VAL A 14 6.38 -10.10 5.99
C VAL A 14 5.39 -9.99 7.14
N PHE A 15 4.30 -9.29 6.92
CA PHE A 15 3.29 -9.08 7.94
C PHE A 15 2.19 -10.13 7.84
N SER A 16 1.62 -10.50 8.99
CA SER A 16 0.42 -11.32 9.01
C SER A 16 -0.74 -10.47 8.52
N ASP A 17 -1.85 -11.12 8.17
CA ASP A 17 -3.05 -10.40 7.73
C ASP A 17 -3.52 -9.42 8.81
N GLU A 18 -3.42 -9.80 10.07
CA GLU A 18 -3.81 -8.91 11.15
C GLU A 18 -2.94 -7.68 11.21
N GLN A 19 -1.64 -7.84 11.01
CA GLN A 19 -0.73 -6.72 10.99
C GLN A 19 -0.99 -5.81 9.78
N VAL A 20 -1.29 -6.42 8.64
CA VAL A 20 -1.65 -5.65 7.44
C VAL A 20 -2.86 -4.78 7.71
N LYS A 21 -3.88 -5.35 8.36
CA LYS A 21 -5.11 -4.61 8.66
C LYS A 21 -4.88 -3.42 9.58
N THR A 22 -3.87 -3.48 10.45
CA THR A 22 -3.61 -2.34 11.36
C THR A 22 -3.24 -1.08 10.60
N PHE A 23 -2.75 -1.23 9.38
CA PHE A 23 -2.42 -0.05 8.56
C PHE A 23 -3.66 0.72 8.12
N LEU A 24 -4.86 0.13 8.24
CA LEU A 24 -6.10 0.83 7.98
C LEU A 24 -6.47 1.79 9.11
N ASP A 25 -5.85 1.63 10.27
CA ASP A 25 -6.20 2.38 11.47
C ASP A 25 -5.32 3.61 11.72
N PHE A 26 -4.40 3.91 10.82
CA PHE A 26 -3.56 5.08 10.98
C PHE A 26 -4.38 6.36 10.84
N ASP A 27 -4.15 7.29 11.75
CA ASP A 27 -4.74 8.62 11.67
C ASP A 27 -3.83 9.53 10.86
N ALA A 28 -4.41 10.32 9.98
CA ALA A 28 -3.63 11.25 9.16
C ALA A 28 -3.41 12.55 9.92
N PRO A 29 -2.27 13.22 9.66
CA PRO A 29 -2.07 14.57 10.19
C PRO A 29 -3.12 15.51 9.62
N GLU A 30 -3.30 16.65 10.29
CA GLU A 30 -4.23 17.66 9.82
C GLU A 30 -3.87 18.09 8.40
N GLY A 31 -4.86 18.20 7.54
CA GLY A 31 -4.66 18.60 6.16
C GLY A 31 -4.30 17.46 5.21
N VAL A 32 -4.18 16.23 5.71
CA VAL A 32 -3.84 15.08 4.89
C VAL A 32 -5.03 14.13 4.84
N ASN A 33 -5.37 13.66 3.64
CA ASN A 33 -6.46 12.71 3.47
C ASN A 33 -6.10 11.40 4.17
N THR A 34 -6.99 10.90 5.00
CA THR A 34 -6.74 9.69 5.79
C THR A 34 -6.52 8.47 4.89
N ASP A 35 -7.32 8.34 3.83
CA ASP A 35 -7.17 7.21 2.92
C ASP A 35 -5.81 7.23 2.22
N PHE A 36 -5.41 8.41 1.74
CA PHE A 36 -4.09 8.54 1.13
C PHE A 36 -2.98 8.21 2.14
N HIS A 37 -3.12 8.71 3.36
CA HIS A 37 -2.10 8.50 4.38
C HIS A 37 -1.91 7.00 4.67
N CYS A 38 -3.00 6.26 4.82
CA CYS A 38 -2.93 4.82 5.05
C CYS A 38 -2.28 4.09 3.88
N LEU A 39 -2.66 4.46 2.66
CA LEU A 39 -2.05 3.87 1.46
C LEU A 39 -0.56 4.15 1.41
N GLU A 40 -0.17 5.38 1.69
CA GLU A 40 1.24 5.76 1.64
C GLU A 40 2.05 5.02 2.70
N LYS A 41 1.52 4.90 3.90
CA LYS A 41 2.19 4.16 4.96
C LYS A 41 2.40 2.70 4.56
N ALA A 42 1.38 2.08 3.97
CA ALA A 42 1.48 0.71 3.52
C ALA A 42 2.51 0.58 2.39
N TYR A 43 2.49 1.53 1.46
CA TYR A 43 3.43 1.53 0.35
C TYR A 43 4.87 1.59 0.83
N ARG A 44 5.13 2.40 1.85
CA ARG A 44 6.49 2.57 2.35
C ARG A 44 6.91 1.48 3.31
N GLY A 45 5.96 0.82 3.97
CA GLY A 45 6.26 -0.09 5.05
C GLY A 45 6.11 -1.57 4.75
N MET A 46 5.58 -1.93 3.58
CA MET A 46 5.29 -3.34 3.25
C MET A 46 6.00 -3.78 1.99
N VAL A 47 6.36 -5.08 1.94
CA VAL A 47 6.76 -5.69 0.67
C VAL A 47 5.51 -5.77 -0.23
N ALA A 48 5.74 -5.94 -1.53
CA ALA A 48 4.66 -5.90 -2.51
C ALA A 48 3.56 -6.91 -2.24
N GLU A 49 3.91 -8.12 -1.80
CA GLU A 49 2.90 -9.13 -1.49
C GLU A 49 1.95 -8.67 -0.39
N ASN A 50 2.50 -8.07 0.66
CA ASN A 50 1.67 -7.57 1.74
C ASN A 50 0.86 -6.35 1.30
N PHE A 51 1.45 -5.54 0.45
CA PHE A 51 0.73 -4.37 -0.07
C PHE A 51 -0.48 -4.81 -0.88
N ALA A 52 -0.35 -5.88 -1.69
CA ALA A 52 -1.49 -6.41 -2.44
C ALA A 52 -2.62 -6.84 -1.50
N THR A 53 -2.27 -7.50 -0.40
CA THR A 53 -3.26 -7.90 0.59
C THR A 53 -3.90 -6.68 1.24
N PHE A 54 -3.08 -5.68 1.58
CA PHE A 54 -3.58 -4.44 2.16
C PHE A 54 -4.58 -3.75 1.24
N VAL A 55 -4.25 -3.68 -0.05
CA VAL A 55 -5.11 -3.02 -1.01
C VAL A 55 -6.48 -3.69 -1.09
N GLN A 56 -6.52 -5.03 -0.97
CA GLN A 56 -7.79 -5.73 -0.96
C GLN A 56 -8.64 -5.35 0.25
N TYR A 57 -8.04 -5.33 1.44
CA TYR A 57 -8.77 -4.92 2.64
C TYR A 57 -9.20 -3.47 2.54
N PHE A 58 -8.35 -2.63 1.96
CA PHE A 58 -8.64 -1.21 1.78
C PHE A 58 -9.90 -1.02 0.91
N LYS A 59 -9.98 -1.76 -0.19
CA LYS A 59 -11.14 -1.73 -1.06
C LYS A 59 -12.38 -2.26 -0.36
N GLU A 60 -12.24 -3.36 0.36
CA GLU A 60 -13.37 -3.96 1.06
C GLU A 60 -13.90 -3.02 2.14
N ALA A 61 -13.04 -2.17 2.67
CA ALA A 61 -13.45 -1.17 3.65
C ALA A 61 -14.11 0.04 3.00
N GLY A 62 -14.22 0.06 1.69
CA GLY A 62 -14.87 1.15 0.96
C GLY A 62 -14.01 2.40 0.85
N ARG A 63 -12.72 2.27 1.00
CA ARG A 63 -11.82 3.42 0.97
C ARG A 63 -11.41 3.79 -0.44
N ASP A 64 -10.94 5.01 -0.59
CA ASP A 64 -10.67 5.61 -1.90
C ASP A 64 -9.23 5.36 -2.35
N LEU A 65 -9.05 4.48 -3.34
CA LEU A 65 -7.73 4.19 -3.92
C LEU A 65 -7.17 5.38 -4.67
N ASN A 66 -8.02 6.31 -5.06
CA ASN A 66 -7.61 7.49 -5.82
C ASN A 66 -7.48 8.72 -4.94
N ALA A 67 -7.42 8.54 -3.63
CA ALA A 67 -7.19 9.64 -2.71
C ALA A 67 -5.85 10.30 -3.03
N THR A 68 -5.78 11.60 -2.83
CA THR A 68 -4.59 12.37 -3.18
C THR A 68 -3.93 12.95 -1.93
N ASN A 69 -2.66 13.30 -2.09
CA ASN A 69 -1.96 14.06 -1.07
C ASN A 69 -2.38 15.54 -1.17
N PRO A 70 -1.90 16.42 -0.29
CA PRO A 70 -2.26 17.83 -0.36
C PRO A 70 -1.92 18.52 -1.67
N GLU A 71 -1.02 17.91 -2.45
CA GLU A 71 -0.63 18.46 -3.75
C GLU A 71 -1.50 17.92 -4.89
N GLY A 72 -2.48 17.08 -4.58
CA GLY A 72 -3.38 16.54 -5.58
C GLY A 72 -2.83 15.34 -6.33
N ILE A 73 -1.84 14.65 -5.76
CA ILE A 73 -1.19 13.51 -6.41
C ILE A 73 -1.64 12.21 -5.75
N THR A 74 -2.03 11.23 -6.58
CA THR A 74 -2.45 9.91 -6.06
C THR A 74 -1.22 9.05 -5.76
N LEU A 75 -1.44 8.01 -4.96
CA LEU A 75 -0.33 7.09 -4.68
C LEU A 75 0.13 6.37 -5.95
N LEU A 76 -0.79 6.04 -6.85
CA LEU A 76 -0.42 5.42 -8.11
C LEU A 76 0.56 6.31 -8.88
N GLN A 77 0.31 7.60 -8.92
CA GLN A 77 1.20 8.54 -9.59
C GLN A 77 2.57 8.57 -8.91
N LEU A 78 2.60 8.56 -7.59
CA LEU A 78 3.86 8.55 -6.85
C LEU A 78 4.63 7.26 -7.10
N ALA A 79 3.97 6.12 -6.99
CA ALA A 79 4.62 4.83 -7.17
C ALA A 79 5.17 4.68 -8.59
N SER A 80 4.45 5.23 -9.57
CA SER A 80 4.88 5.14 -10.96
C SER A 80 6.17 5.91 -11.24
N LYS A 81 6.49 6.88 -10.40
CA LYS A 81 7.70 7.66 -10.55
C LYS A 81 8.91 7.02 -9.88
N HIS A 82 8.69 6.08 -9.00
CA HIS A 82 9.77 5.43 -8.27
C HIS A 82 10.21 4.18 -9.00
N ARG A 83 11.51 3.99 -9.13
CA ARG A 83 12.04 2.81 -9.80
C ARG A 83 11.53 1.53 -9.18
N GLN A 84 11.46 1.49 -7.86
CA GLN A 84 11.03 0.30 -7.13
C GLN A 84 9.52 0.26 -6.92
N GLY A 85 8.80 1.23 -7.47
CA GLY A 85 7.37 1.31 -7.29
C GLY A 85 6.55 0.57 -8.33
N ASP A 86 7.19 -0.03 -9.34
CA ASP A 86 6.46 -0.66 -10.45
C ASP A 86 5.51 -1.75 -10.00
N GLU A 87 5.95 -2.63 -9.12
CA GLU A 87 5.08 -3.69 -8.61
C GLU A 87 3.89 -3.12 -7.85
N TYR A 88 4.14 -2.09 -7.05
CA TYR A 88 3.10 -1.44 -6.27
C TYR A 88 2.12 -0.72 -7.18
N ALA A 89 2.64 -0.06 -8.23
CA ALA A 89 1.79 0.61 -9.21
C ALA A 89 0.89 -0.39 -9.92
N ASP A 90 1.43 -1.56 -10.30
CA ASP A 90 0.64 -2.60 -10.94
C ASP A 90 -0.46 -3.11 -10.02
N ILE A 91 -0.14 -3.32 -8.74
CA ILE A 91 -1.13 -3.75 -7.76
C ILE A 91 -2.27 -2.74 -7.69
N LEU A 92 -1.92 -1.45 -7.63
CA LEU A 92 -2.93 -0.40 -7.57
C LEU A 92 -3.80 -0.38 -8.83
N ARG A 93 -3.19 -0.51 -10.00
CA ARG A 93 -3.95 -0.52 -11.26
C ARG A 93 -4.91 -1.69 -11.33
N GLN A 94 -4.44 -2.86 -10.93
CA GLN A 94 -5.29 -4.06 -10.95
C GLN A 94 -6.44 -3.93 -9.97
N ALA A 95 -6.27 -3.15 -8.93
CA ALA A 95 -7.31 -2.92 -7.95
C ALA A 95 -8.31 -1.84 -8.38
N GLY A 96 -8.00 -1.12 -9.45
CA GLY A 96 -8.88 -0.08 -9.98
C GLY A 96 -8.40 1.33 -9.77
N ALA A 97 -7.20 1.55 -9.27
CA ALA A 97 -6.65 2.89 -9.12
C ALA A 97 -6.38 3.51 -10.49
N GLN A 98 -6.47 4.82 -10.55
CA GLN A 98 -6.29 5.56 -11.81
C GLN A 98 -5.18 6.58 -11.73
#